data_fd2f1d7ac2172c1b62527d7d3a5fc4bf
#
_entry.id   fd2f1d7ac2172c1b62527d7d3a5fc4bf
#
_cell.length_a   1.000
_cell.length_b   1.000
_cell.length_c   1.000
_cell.angle_alpha   90.00
_cell.angle_beta   90.00
_cell.angle_gamma   90.00
#
_symmetry.space_group_name_H-M   'P 1'
#
loop_
_entity.id
_entity.type
_entity.pdbx_description
1 polymer ?
#
loop_
_entity_poly.entity_id
_entity_poly.type
_entity_poly.pdbx_seq_one_letter_code
_entity_poly.pdbx_strand_id
1 'polypeptide(L)'
;RIGYTLRYDEGSSSGPVVTSGTRNRLIAAHGEAAKFYQEQLNSSPGAAHGRELLTKRGFDRAACEQFGVGYSPDEWDGLTKHLRALGYTIDELELAGLSKMGQRGPIDKFRNRLMWPIKDISGDTVGFGARKLASDADDQGPKYLNTSETPIYKKSQVLYGLDVAKKEIAKKRQAVIVEGYTDVMAAHLAGITTAVATCGTAFGADHIRILRRLLMDDDAFRGEVIFTFDGDAAGQKAALRAFSEDQKFVTQTFVAVEPDGLDPCELRQEKGDLALRDLIARRVPLFEFAIRTELGHHKLETAEGRVNALNAAAPLVAQIRDKSLRPEYTRLLAGWLGVEVEIVTRAVAQGAKSLPQQSRNDGEEVAAQPNFRPDPNEARLILEREVLKVRLQEAHLFEGDLWSSIEAGAFTHPAYSAMRAAIDSVEKLSPDAIADENLKALFMELSVEPIRADGKPTQIYVASIVARLREVTISRSIADLKSSLQRLNPVENEIEYNAAFAQLVALESARRSLHDLALGSL
;
A
#
# COMPACT_ATOMS: atom_id res chain seq x y z
N ARG A 1 16.76 -26.83 -13.35
CA ARG A 1 17.34 -25.47 -13.21
C ARG A 1 17.06 -24.72 -14.50
N ILE A 2 16.01 -23.91 -14.48
CA ILE A 2 15.66 -22.98 -15.56
C ILE A 2 16.33 -21.66 -15.14
N GLY A 3 17.34 -21.22 -15.92
CA GLY A 3 18.04 -19.96 -15.68
C GLY A 3 17.16 -18.78 -16.08
N TYR A 4 16.21 -18.43 -15.22
CA TYR A 4 15.35 -17.25 -15.38
C TYR A 4 15.95 -16.10 -14.57
N THR A 5 16.44 -15.08 -15.25
CA THR A 5 16.89 -13.85 -14.62
C THR A 5 15.66 -12.97 -14.37
N LEU A 6 15.21 -12.87 -13.12
CA LEU A 6 14.15 -11.94 -12.72
C LEU A 6 14.62 -10.50 -12.99
N ARG A 7 13.95 -9.80 -13.91
CA ARG A 7 14.07 -8.34 -14.05
C ARG A 7 13.11 -7.71 -13.06
N TYR A 8 13.66 -6.95 -12.11
CA TYR A 8 12.88 -6.15 -11.18
C TYR A 8 12.53 -4.82 -11.84
N ASP A 9 11.25 -4.42 -11.82
CA ASP A 9 10.81 -3.08 -12.18
C ASP A 9 11.37 -2.09 -11.14
N GLU A 10 12.31 -1.25 -11.56
CA GLU A 10 12.81 -0.13 -10.78
C GLU A 10 11.77 1.00 -10.81
N GLY A 11 10.88 1.00 -9.81
CA GLY A 11 10.05 2.17 -9.52
C GLY A 11 10.97 3.37 -9.23
N SER A 12 10.75 4.47 -9.93
CA SER A 12 11.49 5.73 -9.87
C SER A 12 11.73 6.20 -8.43
N SER A 13 12.92 5.93 -7.89
CA SER A 13 13.46 6.61 -6.71
C SER A 13 14.73 7.35 -7.13
N SER A 14 14.81 8.63 -6.81
CA SER A 14 15.97 9.49 -7.00
C SER A 14 17.11 9.12 -6.03
N GLY A 15 17.57 7.85 -6.07
CA GLY A 15 18.71 7.34 -5.34
C GLY A 15 19.74 6.74 -6.32
N PRO A 16 20.98 6.50 -5.91
CA PRO A 16 21.99 5.88 -6.78
C PRO A 16 21.45 4.54 -7.31
N VAL A 17 21.57 4.33 -8.61
CA VAL A 17 21.17 3.09 -9.30
C VAL A 17 21.99 1.93 -8.73
N VAL A 18 21.32 1.08 -7.95
CA VAL A 18 21.94 -0.10 -7.34
C VAL A 18 21.82 -1.26 -8.30
N THR A 19 22.96 -1.75 -8.81
CA THR A 19 23.00 -2.92 -9.69
C THR A 19 22.46 -4.17 -8.96
N SER A 20 21.94 -5.16 -9.67
CA SER A 20 21.46 -6.42 -9.10
C SER A 20 22.52 -7.13 -8.24
N GLY A 21 23.79 -7.01 -8.59
CA GLY A 21 24.92 -7.52 -7.81
C GLY A 21 25.05 -6.84 -6.46
N THR A 22 24.95 -5.50 -6.42
CA THR A 22 25.00 -4.72 -5.16
C THR A 22 23.81 -5.06 -4.27
N ARG A 23 22.58 -5.14 -4.81
CA ARG A 23 21.40 -5.52 -4.05
C ARG A 23 21.57 -6.87 -3.34
N ASN A 24 22.05 -7.89 -4.05
CA ASN A 24 22.26 -9.23 -3.49
C ASN A 24 23.30 -9.22 -2.39
N ARG A 25 24.36 -8.42 -2.52
CA ARG A 25 25.37 -8.26 -1.46
C ARG A 25 24.82 -7.59 -0.21
N LEU A 26 23.99 -6.54 -0.37
CA LEU A 26 23.33 -5.89 0.78
C LEU A 26 22.39 -6.84 1.52
N ILE A 27 21.61 -7.65 0.80
CA ILE A 27 20.74 -8.69 1.39
C ILE A 27 21.59 -9.74 2.12
N ALA A 28 22.68 -10.22 1.51
CA ALA A 28 23.57 -11.18 2.12
C ALA A 28 24.20 -10.63 3.41
N ALA A 29 24.63 -9.35 3.42
CA ALA A 29 25.15 -8.69 4.62
C ALA A 29 24.12 -8.64 5.75
N HIS A 30 22.84 -8.37 5.44
CA HIS A 30 21.77 -8.40 6.44
C HIS A 30 21.51 -9.82 6.95
N GLY A 31 21.59 -10.83 6.10
CA GLY A 31 21.48 -12.23 6.50
C GLY A 31 22.58 -12.64 7.48
N GLU A 32 23.84 -12.26 7.21
CA GLU A 32 24.96 -12.51 8.14
C GLU A 32 24.84 -11.69 9.43
N ALA A 33 24.38 -10.43 9.35
CA ALA A 33 24.09 -9.62 10.54
C ALA A 33 23.00 -10.25 11.42
N ALA A 34 21.94 -10.82 10.82
CA ALA A 34 20.89 -11.51 11.57
C ALA A 34 21.43 -12.74 12.32
N LYS A 35 22.28 -13.55 11.67
CA LYS A 35 22.94 -14.70 12.31
C LYS A 35 23.84 -14.23 13.47
N PHE A 36 24.64 -13.20 13.24
CA PHE A 36 25.49 -12.63 14.28
C PHE A 36 24.68 -12.19 15.49
N TYR A 37 23.61 -11.43 15.31
CA TYR A 37 22.77 -10.96 16.41
C TYR A 37 22.06 -12.12 17.15
N GLN A 38 21.61 -13.16 16.44
CA GLN A 38 21.03 -14.35 17.07
C GLN A 38 22.06 -15.09 17.93
N GLU A 39 23.28 -15.26 17.42
CA GLU A 39 24.36 -15.88 18.16
C GLU A 39 24.71 -15.07 19.41
N GLN A 40 24.78 -13.73 19.30
CA GLN A 40 25.02 -12.85 20.44
C GLN A 40 23.90 -12.93 21.48
N LEU A 41 22.63 -13.07 21.08
CA LEU A 41 21.53 -13.27 22.02
C LEU A 41 21.69 -14.57 22.81
N ASN A 42 22.14 -15.65 22.16
CA ASN A 42 22.25 -16.97 22.76
C ASN A 42 23.50 -17.09 23.65
N SER A 43 24.65 -16.55 23.24
CA SER A 43 25.95 -16.81 23.83
C SER A 43 26.54 -15.67 24.67
N SER A 44 26.23 -14.40 24.32
CA SER A 44 26.87 -13.26 24.96
C SER A 44 26.36 -13.04 26.40
N PRO A 45 27.25 -12.86 27.38
CA PRO A 45 26.88 -12.44 28.73
C PRO A 45 26.15 -11.09 28.75
N GLY A 46 26.51 -10.14 27.88
CA GLY A 46 25.87 -8.85 27.76
C GLY A 46 24.38 -8.93 27.35
N ALA A 47 23.95 -10.04 26.77
CA ALA A 47 22.54 -10.27 26.40
C ALA A 47 21.65 -10.71 27.59
N ALA A 48 22.19 -10.90 28.79
CA ALA A 48 21.42 -11.43 29.93
C ALA A 48 20.15 -10.63 30.22
N HIS A 49 20.24 -9.30 30.28
CA HIS A 49 19.09 -8.42 30.50
C HIS A 49 18.07 -8.50 29.34
N GLY A 50 18.54 -8.64 28.10
CA GLY A 50 17.67 -8.86 26.93
C GLY A 50 16.91 -10.19 27.01
N ARG A 51 17.58 -11.27 27.40
CA ARG A 51 16.94 -12.58 27.60
C ARG A 51 15.88 -12.55 28.72
N GLU A 52 16.24 -11.90 29.85
CA GLU A 52 15.29 -11.71 30.96
C GLU A 52 14.03 -10.95 30.51
N LEU A 53 14.20 -9.88 29.76
CA LEU A 53 13.10 -9.07 29.22
C LEU A 53 12.20 -9.88 28.27
N LEU A 54 12.78 -10.71 27.40
CA LEU A 54 12.03 -11.60 26.50
C LEU A 54 11.27 -12.66 27.30
N THR A 55 11.91 -13.32 28.27
CA THR A 55 11.27 -14.30 29.16
C THR A 55 10.13 -13.66 29.96
N LYS A 56 10.34 -12.45 30.48
CA LYS A 56 9.33 -11.70 31.23
C LYS A 56 8.10 -11.35 30.37
N ARG A 57 8.29 -11.21 29.04
CA ARG A 57 7.22 -11.01 28.05
C ARG A 57 6.63 -12.33 27.53
N GLY A 58 6.99 -13.47 28.12
CA GLY A 58 6.46 -14.79 27.75
C GLY A 58 7.03 -15.32 26.42
N PHE A 59 8.22 -14.86 26.00
CA PHE A 59 8.91 -15.38 24.83
C PHE A 59 10.04 -16.29 25.25
N ASP A 60 9.86 -17.57 25.00
CA ASP A 60 10.89 -18.58 25.20
C ASP A 60 11.94 -18.59 24.06
N ARG A 61 12.91 -19.47 24.18
CA ARG A 61 13.96 -19.60 23.16
C ARG A 61 13.39 -19.99 21.79
N ALA A 62 12.41 -20.89 21.75
CA ALA A 62 11.81 -21.33 20.49
C ALA A 62 11.08 -20.19 19.78
N ALA A 63 10.34 -19.35 20.51
CA ALA A 63 9.71 -18.15 19.98
C ALA A 63 10.76 -17.17 19.45
N CYS A 64 11.85 -16.95 20.17
CA CYS A 64 12.93 -16.08 19.72
C CYS A 64 13.61 -16.58 18.44
N GLU A 65 13.85 -17.89 18.35
CA GLU A 65 14.42 -18.53 17.15
C GLU A 65 13.48 -18.45 15.95
N GLN A 66 12.16 -18.66 16.15
CA GLN A 66 11.15 -18.56 15.10
C GLN A 66 11.13 -17.18 14.43
N PHE A 67 11.24 -16.10 15.22
CA PHE A 67 11.21 -14.74 14.72
C PHE A 67 12.61 -14.15 14.47
N GLY A 68 13.66 -14.92 14.73
CA GLY A 68 15.04 -14.51 14.50
C GLY A 68 15.51 -13.39 15.45
N VAL A 69 14.93 -13.33 16.65
CA VAL A 69 15.31 -12.31 17.63
C VAL A 69 16.78 -12.43 17.99
N GLY A 70 17.47 -11.29 18.05
CA GLY A 70 18.90 -11.21 18.32
C GLY A 70 19.23 -10.14 19.36
N TYR A 71 20.53 -10.00 19.62
CA TYR A 71 21.09 -8.97 20.48
C TYR A 71 22.27 -8.29 19.78
N SER A 72 22.24 -6.98 19.73
CA SER A 72 23.37 -6.17 19.30
C SER A 72 24.23 -5.82 20.53
N PRO A 73 25.50 -6.26 20.59
CA PRO A 73 26.41 -5.96 21.71
C PRO A 73 26.62 -4.46 21.92
N ASP A 74 27.09 -4.09 23.10
CA ASP A 74 27.43 -2.70 23.43
C ASP A 74 28.84 -2.28 22.92
N GLU A 75 29.36 -3.04 21.98
CA GLU A 75 30.60 -2.72 21.29
C GLU A 75 30.38 -1.67 20.19
N TRP A 76 31.42 -0.89 19.91
CA TRP A 76 31.32 0.17 18.91
C TRP A 76 31.33 -0.32 17.48
N ASP A 77 31.96 -1.45 17.18
CA ASP A 77 32.25 -1.93 15.83
C ASP A 77 32.28 -3.47 15.72
N GLY A 78 31.62 -4.17 16.64
CA GLY A 78 31.62 -5.64 16.71
C GLY A 78 31.03 -6.28 15.46
N LEU A 79 29.84 -5.85 15.03
CA LEU A 79 29.21 -6.30 13.78
C LEU A 79 30.03 -5.87 12.56
N THR A 80 30.49 -4.62 12.54
CA THR A 80 31.30 -4.07 11.43
C THR A 80 32.55 -4.90 11.20
N LYS A 81 33.28 -5.26 12.27
CA LYS A 81 34.47 -6.15 12.19
C LYS A 81 34.12 -7.54 11.68
N HIS A 82 33.02 -8.12 12.20
CA HIS A 82 32.56 -9.42 11.77
C HIS A 82 32.24 -9.45 10.26
N LEU A 83 31.46 -8.50 9.77
CA LEU A 83 31.09 -8.45 8.35
C LEU A 83 32.27 -8.11 7.44
N ARG A 84 33.22 -7.28 7.90
CA ARG A 84 34.46 -7.03 7.15
C ARG A 84 35.30 -8.28 7.01
N ALA A 85 35.41 -9.11 8.05
CA ALA A 85 36.09 -10.40 7.96
C ALA A 85 35.45 -11.36 6.93
N LEU A 86 34.16 -11.21 6.67
CA LEU A 86 33.42 -11.93 5.61
C LEU A 86 33.56 -11.26 4.21
N GLY A 87 34.35 -10.18 4.08
CA GLY A 87 34.65 -9.54 2.80
C GLY A 87 33.64 -8.47 2.36
N TYR A 88 32.84 -7.92 3.27
CA TYR A 88 32.00 -6.74 2.98
C TYR A 88 32.81 -5.46 3.14
N THR A 89 32.60 -4.49 2.24
CA THR A 89 33.24 -3.18 2.32
C THR A 89 32.49 -2.25 3.27
N ILE A 90 33.15 -1.19 3.77
CA ILE A 90 32.50 -0.19 4.62
C ILE A 90 31.37 0.51 3.88
N ASP A 91 31.58 0.86 2.61
CA ASP A 91 30.57 1.51 1.78
C ASP A 91 29.30 0.65 1.61
N GLU A 92 29.47 -0.68 1.44
CA GLU A 92 28.35 -1.61 1.43
C GLU A 92 27.60 -1.64 2.77
N LEU A 93 28.31 -1.63 3.89
CA LEU A 93 27.72 -1.66 5.22
C LEU A 93 27.00 -0.34 5.57
N GLU A 94 27.54 0.80 5.14
CA GLU A 94 26.86 2.10 5.27
C GLU A 94 25.62 2.18 4.38
N LEU A 95 25.73 1.74 3.13
CA LEU A 95 24.60 1.69 2.19
C LEU A 95 23.51 0.73 2.69
N ALA A 96 23.89 -0.36 3.37
CA ALA A 96 23.00 -1.29 4.04
C ALA A 96 22.36 -0.72 5.31
N GLY A 97 22.88 0.38 5.86
CA GLY A 97 22.44 0.95 7.14
C GLY A 97 22.81 0.10 8.36
N LEU A 98 23.82 -0.77 8.24
CA LEU A 98 24.37 -1.60 9.32
C LEU A 98 25.48 -0.88 10.08
N SER A 99 26.23 -0.04 9.40
CA SER A 99 27.30 0.80 9.96
C SER A 99 27.04 2.27 9.64
N LYS A 100 27.74 3.14 10.32
CA LYS A 100 27.83 4.58 10.01
C LYS A 100 29.24 5.09 10.31
N MET A 101 29.69 6.11 9.59
CA MET A 101 30.96 6.74 9.90
C MET A 101 30.88 7.51 11.23
N GLY A 102 31.74 7.20 12.16
CA GLY A 102 31.95 7.92 13.42
C GLY A 102 33.21 8.77 13.36
N GLN A 103 33.52 9.51 14.43
CA GLN A 103 34.67 10.39 14.48
C GLN A 103 36.02 9.64 14.39
N ARG A 104 36.08 8.38 14.82
CA ARG A 104 37.30 7.55 14.89
C ARG A 104 37.30 6.37 13.92
N GLY A 105 36.33 6.33 13.01
CA GLY A 105 36.12 5.24 12.06
C GLY A 105 34.68 4.72 12.05
N PRO A 106 34.41 3.68 11.26
CA PRO A 106 33.06 3.10 11.14
C PRO A 106 32.63 2.47 12.47
N ILE A 107 31.36 2.69 12.83
CA ILE A 107 30.73 2.17 14.03
C ILE A 107 29.42 1.50 13.69
N ASP A 108 29.01 0.54 14.51
CA ASP A 108 27.75 -0.17 14.36
C ASP A 108 26.55 0.78 14.53
N LYS A 109 25.55 0.60 13.69
CA LYS A 109 24.30 1.39 13.75
C LYS A 109 23.50 1.10 15.02
N PHE A 110 23.47 -0.16 15.44
CA PHE A 110 22.74 -0.64 16.61
C PHE A 110 23.72 -1.12 17.67
N ARG A 111 23.51 -0.71 18.92
CA ARG A 111 24.33 -1.12 20.06
C ARG A 111 23.47 -1.27 21.29
N ASN A 112 23.75 -2.29 22.11
CA ASN A 112 23.03 -2.62 23.34
C ASN A 112 21.52 -2.66 23.16
N ARG A 113 21.06 -3.41 22.12
CA ARG A 113 19.63 -3.49 21.78
C ARG A 113 19.21 -4.92 21.50
N LEU A 114 17.97 -5.24 21.83
CA LEU A 114 17.29 -6.40 21.23
C LEU A 114 16.97 -6.09 19.77
N MET A 115 17.17 -7.09 18.91
CA MET A 115 17.08 -6.97 17.46
C MET A 115 16.00 -7.87 16.88
N TRP A 116 15.15 -7.33 16.02
CA TRP A 116 14.18 -8.06 15.22
C TRP A 116 14.53 -7.91 13.74
N PRO A 117 14.85 -9.00 13.02
CA PRO A 117 15.10 -8.90 11.59
C PRO A 117 13.79 -8.60 10.86
N ILE A 118 13.79 -7.54 10.06
CA ILE A 118 12.69 -7.20 9.18
C ILE A 118 12.95 -7.88 7.86
N LYS A 119 12.02 -8.73 7.44
CA LYS A 119 12.14 -9.51 6.21
C LYS A 119 11.15 -9.04 5.16
N ASP A 120 11.56 -9.11 3.91
CA ASP A 120 10.66 -8.89 2.77
C ASP A 120 9.72 -10.10 2.57
N ILE A 121 8.83 -10.01 1.58
CA ILE A 121 7.87 -11.08 1.27
C ILE A 121 8.56 -12.39 0.82
N SER A 122 9.80 -12.32 0.32
CA SER A 122 10.58 -13.50 -0.05
C SER A 122 11.15 -14.23 1.17
N GLY A 123 11.32 -13.51 2.27
CA GLY A 123 11.92 -13.97 3.51
C GLY A 123 13.37 -13.51 3.70
N ASP A 124 13.85 -12.66 2.79
CA ASP A 124 15.18 -12.06 2.89
C ASP A 124 15.18 -10.94 3.93
N THR A 125 16.20 -10.92 4.82
CA THR A 125 16.37 -9.84 5.78
C THR A 125 16.81 -8.57 5.05
N VAL A 126 16.03 -7.50 5.19
CA VAL A 126 16.25 -6.21 4.51
C VAL A 126 16.51 -5.06 5.49
N GLY A 127 16.28 -5.29 6.77
CA GLY A 127 16.50 -4.31 7.84
C GLY A 127 16.31 -4.92 9.22
N PHE A 128 16.35 -4.07 10.23
CA PHE A 128 16.16 -4.45 11.63
C PHE A 128 15.31 -3.43 12.37
N GLY A 129 14.45 -3.92 13.24
CA GLY A 129 13.91 -3.17 14.36
C GLY A 129 14.72 -3.45 15.61
N ALA A 130 14.94 -2.44 16.43
CA ALA A 130 15.78 -2.55 17.61
C ALA A 130 15.14 -1.88 18.82
N ARG A 131 15.13 -2.57 19.98
CA ARG A 131 14.64 -2.03 21.26
C ARG A 131 15.82 -1.83 22.21
N LYS A 132 15.90 -0.62 22.76
CA LYS A 132 16.93 -0.22 23.73
C LYS A 132 16.83 -1.08 25.01
N LEU A 133 17.98 -1.53 25.52
CA LEU A 133 18.10 -2.22 26.79
C LEU A 133 18.68 -1.30 27.90
N ALA A 134 19.48 -0.31 27.51
CA ALA A 134 20.03 0.67 28.43
C ALA A 134 18.92 1.57 29.04
N SER A 135 19.18 2.10 30.23
CA SER A 135 18.35 3.12 30.86
C SER A 135 18.39 4.43 30.05
N ASP A 136 17.42 5.31 30.26
CA ASP A 136 17.41 6.64 29.62
C ASP A 136 18.57 7.54 30.10
N ALA A 137 19.17 7.24 31.26
CA ALA A 137 20.34 7.92 31.74
C ALA A 137 21.63 7.53 30.96
N ASP A 138 21.70 6.27 30.53
CA ASP A 138 22.90 5.72 29.85
C ASP A 138 22.81 5.86 28.31
N ASP A 139 21.61 5.83 27.75
CA ASP A 139 21.38 6.04 26.32
C ASP A 139 20.15 6.94 26.12
N GLN A 140 20.37 8.18 25.69
CA GLN A 140 19.31 9.15 25.35
C GLN A 140 18.62 8.88 24.00
N GLY A 141 19.03 7.82 23.28
CA GLY A 141 18.41 7.42 22.02
C GLY A 141 16.98 6.90 22.20
N PRO A 142 16.23 6.76 21.12
CA PRO A 142 14.84 6.33 21.17
C PRO A 142 14.70 4.89 21.69
N LYS A 143 13.61 4.60 22.42
CA LYS A 143 13.28 3.25 22.93
C LYS A 143 13.25 2.23 21.79
N TYR A 144 12.66 2.58 20.65
CA TYR A 144 12.69 1.78 19.42
C TYR A 144 13.42 2.53 18.30
N LEU A 145 14.30 1.82 17.61
CA LEU A 145 15.07 2.33 16.49
C LEU A 145 14.99 1.33 15.34
N ASN A 146 14.57 1.78 14.17
CA ASN A 146 14.54 0.96 12.97
C ASN A 146 15.64 1.34 12.00
N THR A 147 16.01 0.40 11.11
CA THR A 147 16.87 0.70 9.96
C THR A 147 16.31 1.93 9.22
N SER A 148 17.19 2.84 8.83
CA SER A 148 16.83 3.99 7.97
C SER A 148 16.48 3.49 6.57
N GLU A 149 15.84 4.31 5.74
CA GLU A 149 15.61 3.98 4.33
C GLU A 149 16.94 3.63 3.64
N THR A 150 16.94 2.50 2.93
CA THR A 150 18.09 1.99 2.17
C THR A 150 17.62 1.54 0.79
N PRO A 151 18.53 1.21 -0.15
CA PRO A 151 18.13 0.68 -1.45
C PRO A 151 17.33 -0.63 -1.39
N ILE A 152 17.43 -1.38 -0.29
CA ILE A 152 16.72 -2.67 -0.10
C ILE A 152 15.59 -2.59 0.93
N TYR A 153 15.46 -1.49 1.69
CA TYR A 153 14.49 -1.33 2.75
C TYR A 153 13.73 -0.01 2.63
N LYS A 154 12.43 -0.11 2.40
CA LYS A 154 11.48 1.01 2.43
C LYS A 154 10.38 0.70 3.44
N LYS A 155 10.26 1.53 4.47
CA LYS A 155 9.29 1.32 5.58
C LYS A 155 7.85 1.19 5.10
N SER A 156 7.47 1.95 4.08
CA SER A 156 6.12 1.90 3.50
C SER A 156 5.82 0.63 2.71
N GLN A 157 6.84 -0.17 2.37
CA GLN A 157 6.72 -1.35 1.51
C GLN A 157 6.95 -2.67 2.25
N VAL A 158 7.12 -2.65 3.57
CA VAL A 158 7.41 -3.83 4.37
C VAL A 158 6.47 -3.91 5.57
N LEU A 159 5.93 -5.10 5.81
CA LEU A 159 5.21 -5.45 7.03
C LEU A 159 6.00 -6.51 7.80
N TYR A 160 6.31 -6.24 9.06
CA TYR A 160 6.99 -7.20 9.93
C TYR A 160 6.11 -8.44 10.16
N GLY A 161 6.70 -9.61 10.11
CA GLY A 161 6.01 -10.88 10.26
C GLY A 161 5.31 -11.37 8.98
N LEU A 162 5.37 -10.62 7.86
CA LEU A 162 4.71 -11.00 6.62
C LEU A 162 5.31 -12.28 6.00
N ASP A 163 6.61 -12.49 6.15
CA ASP A 163 7.33 -13.69 5.70
C ASP A 163 6.75 -14.98 6.29
N VAL A 164 6.35 -14.95 7.56
CA VAL A 164 5.72 -16.08 8.26
C VAL A 164 4.20 -16.11 8.11
N ALA A 165 3.55 -14.96 8.01
CA ALA A 165 2.09 -14.84 7.97
C ALA A 165 1.47 -15.04 6.57
N LYS A 166 2.21 -14.77 5.49
CA LYS A 166 1.68 -14.67 4.10
C LYS A 166 0.85 -15.87 3.65
N LYS A 167 1.24 -17.10 4.00
CA LYS A 167 0.52 -18.32 3.64
C LYS A 167 -0.83 -18.42 4.36
N GLU A 168 -0.84 -18.11 5.65
CA GLU A 168 -2.05 -18.14 6.46
C GLU A 168 -2.99 -16.97 6.12
N ILE A 169 -2.44 -15.80 5.81
CA ILE A 169 -3.22 -14.65 5.29
C ILE A 169 -3.95 -15.06 4.01
N ALA A 170 -3.24 -15.63 3.04
CA ALA A 170 -3.84 -16.07 1.78
C ALA A 170 -4.90 -17.18 1.99
N LYS A 171 -4.63 -18.14 2.90
CA LYS A 171 -5.53 -19.25 3.21
C LYS A 171 -6.80 -18.82 3.94
N LYS A 172 -6.65 -18.00 4.98
CA LYS A 172 -7.75 -17.52 5.82
C LYS A 172 -8.43 -16.28 5.26
N ARG A 173 -7.82 -15.64 4.26
CA ARG A 173 -8.25 -14.33 3.72
C ARG A 173 -8.45 -13.29 4.81
N GLN A 174 -7.57 -13.31 5.80
CA GLN A 174 -7.63 -12.44 6.95
C GLN A 174 -6.21 -11.96 7.28
N ALA A 175 -6.04 -10.66 7.52
CA ALA A 175 -4.83 -10.06 8.04
C ALA A 175 -5.15 -9.31 9.34
N VAL A 176 -4.34 -9.53 10.38
CA VAL A 176 -4.43 -8.80 11.64
C VAL A 176 -3.26 -7.83 11.71
N ILE A 177 -3.55 -6.54 11.84
CA ILE A 177 -2.55 -5.48 11.90
C ILE A 177 -2.38 -5.08 13.37
N VAL A 178 -1.19 -5.30 13.89
CA VAL A 178 -0.79 -4.92 15.25
C VAL A 178 0.27 -3.81 15.20
N GLU A 179 0.63 -3.20 16.34
CA GLU A 179 1.50 -2.05 16.35
C GLU A 179 2.99 -2.40 16.29
N GLY A 180 3.44 -3.43 17.02
CA GLY A 180 4.85 -3.70 17.23
C GLY A 180 5.32 -5.13 17.00
N TYR A 181 6.64 -5.31 17.09
CA TYR A 181 7.31 -6.60 16.90
C TYR A 181 6.87 -7.65 17.93
N THR A 182 6.77 -7.24 19.19
CA THR A 182 6.34 -8.09 20.30
C THR A 182 4.89 -8.50 20.17
N ASP A 183 4.05 -7.65 19.60
CA ASP A 183 2.62 -7.92 19.41
C ASP A 183 2.40 -8.96 18.32
N VAL A 184 3.20 -8.88 17.22
CA VAL A 184 3.21 -9.94 16.19
C VAL A 184 3.62 -11.27 16.81
N MET A 185 4.71 -11.28 17.62
CA MET A 185 5.16 -12.51 18.28
C MET A 185 4.06 -13.07 19.21
N ALA A 186 3.47 -12.23 20.04
CA ALA A 186 2.40 -12.62 20.97
C ALA A 186 1.17 -13.16 20.23
N ALA A 187 0.75 -12.49 19.15
CA ALA A 187 -0.37 -12.92 18.33
C ALA A 187 -0.12 -14.30 17.68
N HIS A 188 1.07 -14.51 17.11
CA HIS A 188 1.42 -15.80 16.52
C HIS A 188 1.45 -16.93 17.56
N LEU A 189 2.03 -16.68 18.74
CA LEU A 189 2.03 -17.65 19.83
C LEU A 189 0.63 -17.96 20.34
N ALA A 190 -0.27 -16.98 20.33
CA ALA A 190 -1.68 -17.18 20.64
C ALA A 190 -2.47 -17.90 19.52
N GLY A 191 -1.85 -18.24 18.39
CA GLY A 191 -2.48 -18.91 17.24
C GLY A 191 -3.09 -17.97 16.19
N ILE A 192 -2.90 -16.64 16.33
CA ILE A 192 -3.30 -15.63 15.34
C ILE A 192 -2.16 -15.47 14.34
N THR A 193 -1.96 -16.48 13.50
CA THR A 193 -0.84 -16.61 12.57
C THR A 193 -0.93 -15.69 11.34
N THR A 194 -1.91 -14.81 11.29
CA THR A 194 -2.11 -13.80 10.25
C THR A 194 -1.70 -12.39 10.71
N ALA A 195 -1.10 -12.27 11.90
CA ALA A 195 -0.68 -11.00 12.46
C ALA A 195 0.58 -10.46 11.79
N VAL A 196 0.57 -9.17 11.48
CA VAL A 196 1.69 -8.39 10.92
C VAL A 196 1.70 -6.99 11.51
N ALA A 197 2.86 -6.31 11.48
CA ALA A 197 2.97 -4.94 11.98
C ALA A 197 3.67 -4.03 10.98
N THR A 198 3.39 -2.72 11.09
CA THR A 198 4.17 -1.70 10.38
C THR A 198 5.51 -1.46 11.07
N CYS A 199 6.52 -1.07 10.30
CA CYS A 199 7.88 -0.88 10.82
C CYS A 199 8.11 0.58 11.27
N GLY A 200 7.32 1.08 12.22
CA GLY A 200 7.44 2.45 12.75
C GLY A 200 7.02 3.53 11.75
N THR A 201 6.05 3.23 10.92
CA THR A 201 5.37 4.17 10.02
C THR A 201 3.85 3.94 10.10
N ALA A 202 3.07 4.95 9.69
CA ALA A 202 1.64 4.77 9.57
C ALA A 202 1.31 3.71 8.50
N PHE A 203 0.23 2.96 8.74
CA PHE A 203 -0.31 2.05 7.73
C PHE A 203 -0.84 2.85 6.53
N GLY A 204 -0.37 2.55 5.32
CA GLY A 204 -0.64 3.37 4.14
C GLY A 204 -0.83 2.57 2.85
N ALA A 205 -0.93 3.28 1.73
CA ALA A 205 -1.31 2.74 0.43
C ALA A 205 -0.43 1.58 -0.08
N ASP A 206 0.87 1.59 0.20
CA ASP A 206 1.77 0.51 -0.20
C ASP A 206 1.52 -0.77 0.60
N HIS A 207 1.26 -0.65 1.92
CA HIS A 207 0.86 -1.78 2.77
C HIS A 207 -0.47 -2.39 2.30
N ILE A 208 -1.45 -1.54 1.95
CA ILE A 208 -2.72 -1.96 1.36
C ILE A 208 -2.50 -2.77 0.09
N ARG A 209 -1.63 -2.30 -0.81
CA ARG A 209 -1.33 -2.99 -2.07
C ARG A 209 -0.74 -4.38 -1.84
N ILE A 210 0.14 -4.53 -0.84
CA ILE A 210 0.73 -5.83 -0.47
C ILE A 210 -0.36 -6.77 0.04
N LEU A 211 -1.19 -6.32 0.99
CA LEU A 211 -2.24 -7.15 1.59
C LEU A 211 -3.32 -7.53 0.58
N ARG A 212 -3.75 -6.62 -0.30
CA ARG A 212 -4.75 -6.93 -1.35
C ARG A 212 -4.32 -8.10 -2.23
N ARG A 213 -3.04 -8.17 -2.61
CA ARG A 213 -2.51 -9.30 -3.38
C ARG A 213 -2.61 -10.63 -2.63
N LEU A 214 -2.34 -10.62 -1.31
CA LEU A 214 -2.38 -11.83 -0.48
C LEU A 214 -3.80 -12.24 -0.14
N LEU A 215 -4.67 -11.29 0.12
CA LEU A 215 -6.08 -11.52 0.43
C LEU A 215 -6.90 -11.94 -0.79
N MET A 216 -6.29 -11.86 -2.01
CA MET A 216 -7.02 -12.05 -3.28
C MET A 216 -8.26 -11.15 -3.32
N ASP A 217 -8.04 -9.86 -2.97
CA ASP A 217 -9.09 -8.88 -2.76
C ASP A 217 -9.64 -8.43 -4.12
N ASP A 218 -10.66 -9.12 -4.59
CA ASP A 218 -11.43 -8.81 -5.78
C ASP A 218 -12.93 -8.68 -5.43
N ASP A 219 -13.74 -8.24 -6.37
CA ASP A 219 -15.17 -8.02 -6.15
C ASP A 219 -15.96 -9.30 -5.79
N ALA A 220 -15.40 -10.48 -6.08
CA ALA A 220 -16.02 -11.78 -5.82
C ALA A 220 -15.63 -12.36 -4.45
N PHE A 221 -14.45 -12.01 -3.93
CA PHE A 221 -13.90 -12.61 -2.72
C PHE A 221 -13.38 -11.53 -1.77
N ARG A 222 -14.20 -11.16 -0.80
CA ARG A 222 -13.82 -10.17 0.22
C ARG A 222 -13.01 -10.84 1.32
N GLY A 223 -11.77 -10.38 1.51
CA GLY A 223 -10.97 -10.72 2.67
C GLY A 223 -11.30 -9.83 3.86
N GLU A 224 -10.67 -10.08 5.01
CA GLU A 224 -10.80 -9.27 6.22
C GLU A 224 -9.46 -8.64 6.60
N VAL A 225 -9.48 -7.36 6.94
CA VAL A 225 -8.36 -6.68 7.60
C VAL A 225 -8.82 -6.23 8.98
N ILE A 226 -8.14 -6.67 10.02
CA ILE A 226 -8.49 -6.36 11.41
C ILE A 226 -7.36 -5.54 12.00
N PHE A 227 -7.63 -4.30 12.35
CA PHE A 227 -6.70 -3.47 13.10
C PHE A 227 -6.89 -3.68 14.59
N THR A 228 -5.79 -3.89 15.32
CA THR A 228 -5.80 -3.83 16.78
C THR A 228 -5.26 -2.49 17.22
N PHE A 229 -5.94 -1.87 18.14
CA PHE A 229 -5.52 -0.61 18.75
C PHE A 229 -5.61 -0.72 20.26
N ASP A 230 -4.67 -0.06 20.93
CA ASP A 230 -4.79 0.20 22.37
C ASP A 230 -6.03 1.05 22.60
N GLY A 231 -6.76 0.81 23.69
CA GLY A 231 -8.01 1.52 24.01
C GLY A 231 -7.83 3.00 24.32
N ASP A 232 -6.64 3.55 24.15
CA ASP A 232 -6.30 4.93 24.46
C ASP A 232 -6.68 5.92 23.33
N ALA A 233 -6.51 7.22 23.61
CA ALA A 233 -6.80 8.29 22.64
C ALA A 233 -5.91 8.23 21.39
N ALA A 234 -4.70 7.67 21.48
CA ALA A 234 -3.80 7.52 20.35
C ALA A 234 -4.27 6.39 19.43
N GLY A 235 -4.68 5.24 19.99
CA GLY A 235 -5.28 4.13 19.26
C GLY A 235 -6.58 4.52 18.56
N GLN A 236 -7.46 5.28 19.24
CA GLN A 236 -8.68 5.83 18.62
C GLN A 236 -8.35 6.72 17.41
N LYS A 237 -7.35 7.59 17.54
CA LYS A 237 -6.88 8.44 16.43
C LYS A 237 -6.26 7.64 15.29
N ALA A 238 -5.56 6.55 15.60
CA ALA A 238 -5.03 5.64 14.60
C ALA A 238 -6.15 4.90 13.85
N ALA A 239 -7.20 4.45 14.54
CA ALA A 239 -8.40 3.86 13.94
C ALA A 239 -9.11 4.84 12.99
N LEU A 240 -9.27 6.10 13.38
CA LEU A 240 -9.87 7.14 12.52
C LEU A 240 -9.00 7.45 11.28
N ARG A 241 -7.67 7.35 11.39
CA ARG A 241 -6.79 7.44 10.21
C ARG A 241 -6.94 6.23 9.29
N ALA A 242 -7.03 5.02 9.86
CA ALA A 242 -7.31 3.81 9.09
C ALA A 242 -8.65 3.92 8.34
N PHE A 243 -9.66 4.58 8.91
CA PHE A 243 -10.93 4.89 8.27
C PHE A 243 -10.76 5.65 6.94
N SER A 244 -9.85 6.63 6.86
CA SER A 244 -9.57 7.36 5.61
C SER A 244 -8.91 6.49 4.55
N GLU A 245 -8.17 5.45 4.96
CA GLU A 245 -7.51 4.49 4.07
C GLU A 245 -8.42 3.31 3.69
N ASP A 246 -9.44 3.00 4.50
CA ASP A 246 -10.39 1.89 4.27
C ASP A 246 -11.03 1.94 2.89
N GLN A 247 -11.28 3.15 2.39
CA GLN A 247 -11.85 3.35 1.06
C GLN A 247 -10.98 2.82 -0.10
N LYS A 248 -9.72 2.46 0.17
CA LYS A 248 -8.81 1.84 -0.79
C LYS A 248 -8.87 0.32 -0.77
N PHE A 249 -9.51 -0.27 0.26
CA PHE A 249 -9.79 -1.69 0.31
C PHE A 249 -11.16 -2.02 -0.32
N VAL A 250 -11.23 -3.16 -0.98
CA VAL A 250 -12.50 -3.83 -1.34
C VAL A 250 -12.90 -4.77 -0.20
N THR A 251 -11.92 -5.18 0.63
CA THR A 251 -12.09 -6.05 1.80
C THR A 251 -12.92 -5.40 2.89
N GLN A 252 -13.47 -6.24 3.78
CA GLN A 252 -14.11 -5.78 5.01
C GLN A 252 -13.04 -5.39 6.04
N THR A 253 -13.12 -4.18 6.57
CA THR A 253 -12.19 -3.67 7.57
C THR A 253 -12.85 -3.63 8.94
N PHE A 254 -12.14 -4.17 9.92
CA PHE A 254 -12.59 -4.29 11.30
C PHE A 254 -11.59 -3.67 12.27
N VAL A 255 -12.05 -3.38 13.46
CA VAL A 255 -11.23 -2.92 14.60
C VAL A 255 -11.46 -3.83 15.79
N ALA A 256 -10.40 -4.21 16.44
CA ALA A 256 -10.40 -4.90 17.73
C ALA A 256 -9.71 -3.99 18.76
N VAL A 257 -10.50 -3.45 19.71
CA VAL A 257 -10.01 -2.54 20.73
C VAL A 257 -10.00 -3.25 22.08
N GLU A 258 -8.86 -3.23 22.74
CA GLU A 258 -8.72 -3.75 24.11
C GLU A 258 -9.22 -2.68 25.09
N PRO A 259 -10.25 -2.97 25.93
CA PRO A 259 -10.93 -1.96 26.73
C PRO A 259 -10.08 -1.40 27.88
N ASP A 260 -9.11 -2.17 28.38
CA ASP A 260 -8.24 -1.80 29.50
C ASP A 260 -6.95 -1.08 29.05
N GLY A 261 -6.76 -0.89 27.73
CA GLY A 261 -5.60 -0.21 27.16
C GLY A 261 -4.33 -1.06 27.09
N LEU A 262 -4.46 -2.38 27.19
CA LEU A 262 -3.33 -3.31 27.07
C LEU A 262 -2.95 -3.53 25.59
N ASP A 263 -1.67 -3.53 25.31
CA ASP A 263 -1.19 -3.99 24.00
C ASP A 263 -1.39 -5.52 23.85
N PRO A 264 -1.38 -6.09 22.62
CA PRO A 264 -1.58 -7.53 22.40
C PRO A 264 -0.59 -8.41 23.18
N CYS A 265 0.64 -7.96 23.39
CA CYS A 265 1.65 -8.68 24.17
C CYS A 265 1.31 -8.65 25.66
N GLU A 266 0.92 -7.50 26.20
CA GLU A 266 0.51 -7.34 27.60
C GLU A 266 -0.79 -8.12 27.88
N LEU A 267 -1.78 -8.04 26.99
CA LEU A 267 -3.03 -8.79 27.09
C LEU A 267 -2.77 -10.30 27.17
N ARG A 268 -1.88 -10.81 26.31
CA ARG A 268 -1.49 -12.23 26.34
C ARG A 268 -0.80 -12.60 27.64
N GLN A 269 0.09 -11.76 28.15
CA GLN A 269 0.79 -11.98 29.42
C GLN A 269 -0.17 -12.03 30.62
N GLU A 270 -1.08 -11.08 30.72
CA GLU A 270 -1.94 -10.93 31.88
C GLU A 270 -3.15 -11.86 31.85
N LYS A 271 -3.77 -12.05 30.67
CA LYS A 271 -5.05 -12.75 30.52
C LYS A 271 -4.96 -14.02 29.67
N GLY A 272 -3.79 -14.31 29.10
CA GLY A 272 -3.50 -15.55 28.34
C GLY A 272 -3.91 -15.51 26.87
N ASP A 273 -3.55 -16.58 26.14
CA ASP A 273 -3.77 -16.71 24.69
C ASP A 273 -5.25 -16.63 24.28
N LEU A 274 -6.16 -17.11 25.15
CA LEU A 274 -7.59 -17.08 24.88
C LEU A 274 -8.12 -15.64 24.82
N ALA A 275 -7.68 -14.77 25.74
CA ALA A 275 -8.12 -13.38 25.79
C ALA A 275 -7.74 -12.62 24.50
N LEU A 276 -6.53 -12.89 23.96
CA LEU A 276 -6.09 -12.26 22.72
C LEU A 276 -6.90 -12.79 21.50
N ARG A 277 -7.22 -14.09 21.48
CA ARG A 277 -8.10 -14.64 20.43
C ARG A 277 -9.51 -14.09 20.51
N ASP A 278 -10.05 -13.95 21.72
CA ASP A 278 -11.37 -13.35 21.97
C ASP A 278 -11.42 -11.89 21.55
N LEU A 279 -10.35 -11.13 21.78
CA LEU A 279 -10.23 -9.75 21.30
C LEU A 279 -10.43 -9.68 19.77
N ILE A 280 -9.71 -10.53 19.02
CA ILE A 280 -9.86 -10.56 17.55
C ILE A 280 -11.23 -11.08 17.12
N ALA A 281 -11.82 -12.03 17.86
CA ALA A 281 -13.15 -12.56 17.56
C ALA A 281 -14.26 -11.51 17.77
N ARG A 282 -14.12 -10.61 18.76
CA ARG A 282 -15.06 -9.53 19.06
C ARG A 282 -14.89 -8.27 18.21
N ARG A 283 -14.04 -8.33 17.17
CA ARG A 283 -13.84 -7.21 16.25
C ARG A 283 -15.15 -6.60 15.77
N VAL A 284 -15.18 -5.30 15.63
CA VAL A 284 -16.33 -4.55 15.11
C VAL A 284 -15.99 -3.91 13.75
N PRO A 285 -16.97 -3.69 12.86
CA PRO A 285 -16.72 -2.98 11.61
C PRO A 285 -16.13 -1.59 11.88
N LEU A 286 -15.13 -1.20 11.09
CA LEU A 286 -14.43 0.08 11.27
C LEU A 286 -15.38 1.28 11.18
N PHE A 287 -16.37 1.23 10.29
CA PHE A 287 -17.40 2.27 10.18
C PHE A 287 -18.23 2.40 11.46
N GLU A 288 -18.66 1.29 12.02
CA GLU A 288 -19.40 1.28 13.29
C GLU A 288 -18.56 1.87 14.42
N PHE A 289 -17.31 1.44 14.53
CA PHE A 289 -16.37 1.94 15.53
C PHE A 289 -16.17 3.46 15.40
N ALA A 290 -15.89 3.96 14.20
CA ALA A 290 -15.67 5.38 13.96
C ALA A 290 -16.89 6.24 14.33
N ILE A 291 -18.08 5.79 13.94
CA ILE A 291 -19.33 6.50 14.24
C ILE A 291 -19.59 6.48 15.75
N ARG A 292 -19.48 5.32 16.42
CA ARG A 292 -19.71 5.22 17.87
C ARG A 292 -18.69 6.03 18.67
N THR A 293 -17.43 6.08 18.25
CA THR A 293 -16.40 6.92 18.87
C THR A 293 -16.79 8.40 18.79
N GLU A 294 -17.23 8.86 17.62
CA GLU A 294 -17.70 10.25 17.46
C GLU A 294 -18.90 10.55 18.34
N LEU A 295 -19.89 9.63 18.40
CA LEU A 295 -21.05 9.79 19.27
C LEU A 295 -20.66 9.88 20.75
N GLY A 296 -19.61 9.18 21.18
CA GLY A 296 -19.10 9.19 22.55
C GLY A 296 -18.57 10.56 23.01
N HIS A 297 -18.27 11.47 22.11
CA HIS A 297 -17.83 12.83 22.43
C HIS A 297 -18.99 13.78 22.75
N HIS A 298 -20.26 13.34 22.62
CA HIS A 298 -21.44 14.15 22.76
C HIS A 298 -22.36 13.64 23.90
N LYS A 299 -23.07 14.57 24.58
CA LYS A 299 -24.05 14.22 25.58
C LYS A 299 -25.38 13.84 24.93
N LEU A 300 -25.60 12.55 24.68
CA LEU A 300 -26.79 12.06 23.96
C LEU A 300 -28.09 12.16 24.78
N GLU A 301 -28.01 12.42 26.08
CA GLU A 301 -29.18 12.62 26.97
C GLU A 301 -29.89 13.93 26.65
N THR A 302 -29.18 14.93 26.08
CA THR A 302 -29.76 16.24 25.77
C THR A 302 -30.15 16.33 24.28
N ALA A 303 -31.16 17.15 23.98
CA ALA A 303 -31.59 17.39 22.60
C ALA A 303 -30.46 18.04 21.77
N GLU A 304 -29.79 19.04 22.34
CA GLU A 304 -28.66 19.74 21.72
C GLU A 304 -27.48 18.80 21.48
N GLY A 305 -27.19 17.93 22.44
CA GLY A 305 -26.13 16.92 22.31
C GLY A 305 -26.40 15.93 21.19
N ARG A 306 -27.64 15.46 21.02
CA ARG A 306 -28.03 14.58 19.90
C ARG A 306 -27.93 15.29 18.55
N VAL A 307 -28.31 16.56 18.45
CA VAL A 307 -28.18 17.36 17.23
C VAL A 307 -26.69 17.54 16.86
N ASN A 308 -25.84 17.87 17.84
CA ASN A 308 -24.41 18.00 17.62
C ASN A 308 -23.78 16.66 17.19
N ALA A 309 -24.15 15.57 17.86
CA ALA A 309 -23.72 14.21 17.50
C ALA A 309 -24.14 13.82 16.07
N LEU A 310 -25.37 14.13 15.68
CA LEU A 310 -25.86 13.90 14.32
C LEU A 310 -25.03 14.67 13.28
N ASN A 311 -24.79 15.96 13.53
CA ASN A 311 -24.00 16.79 12.60
C ASN A 311 -22.54 16.31 12.45
N ALA A 312 -21.95 15.78 13.53
CA ALA A 312 -20.59 15.24 13.52
C ALA A 312 -20.52 13.84 12.86
N ALA A 313 -21.49 12.96 13.11
CA ALA A 313 -21.48 11.58 12.63
C ALA A 313 -22.04 11.42 11.19
N ALA A 314 -22.96 12.27 10.75
CA ALA A 314 -23.57 12.18 9.42
C ALA A 314 -22.53 12.26 8.26
N PRO A 315 -21.47 13.10 8.31
CA PRO A 315 -20.41 13.10 7.31
C PRO A 315 -19.64 11.77 7.25
N LEU A 316 -19.45 11.05 8.36
CA LEU A 316 -18.79 9.75 8.39
C LEU A 316 -19.62 8.72 7.62
N VAL A 317 -20.94 8.69 7.84
CA VAL A 317 -21.86 7.83 7.08
C VAL A 317 -21.88 8.22 5.61
N ALA A 318 -21.84 9.51 5.28
CA ALA A 318 -21.79 9.99 3.90
C ALA A 318 -20.54 9.54 3.13
N GLN A 319 -19.40 9.33 3.82
CA GLN A 319 -18.16 8.85 3.25
C GLN A 319 -18.18 7.37 2.85
N ILE A 320 -19.13 6.56 3.35
CA ILE A 320 -19.25 5.14 2.99
C ILE A 320 -19.52 5.03 1.48
N ARG A 321 -18.58 4.41 0.74
CA ARG A 321 -18.66 4.27 -0.73
C ARG A 321 -19.71 3.26 -1.16
N ASP A 322 -19.85 2.18 -0.41
CA ASP A 322 -20.82 1.14 -0.73
C ASP A 322 -22.25 1.69 -0.57
N LYS A 323 -22.95 1.79 -1.70
CA LYS A 323 -24.33 2.33 -1.76
C LYS A 323 -25.32 1.45 -0.99
N SER A 324 -25.03 0.17 -0.79
CA SER A 324 -25.90 -0.75 -0.04
C SER A 324 -25.68 -0.65 1.47
N LEU A 325 -24.46 -0.36 1.93
CA LEU A 325 -24.14 -0.20 3.34
C LEU A 325 -24.60 1.15 3.91
N ARG A 326 -24.56 2.22 3.11
CA ARG A 326 -24.89 3.56 3.58
C ARG A 326 -26.30 3.67 4.19
N PRO A 327 -27.38 3.12 3.58
CA PRO A 327 -28.71 3.12 4.20
C PRO A 327 -28.75 2.36 5.53
N GLU A 328 -28.00 1.25 5.65
CA GLU A 328 -27.93 0.48 6.88
C GLU A 328 -27.30 1.30 8.01
N TYR A 329 -26.16 1.93 7.76
CA TYR A 329 -25.52 2.81 8.73
C TYR A 329 -26.34 4.06 9.04
N THR A 330 -27.15 4.56 8.10
CA THR A 330 -28.12 5.64 8.35
C THR A 330 -29.18 5.20 9.36
N ARG A 331 -29.73 3.96 9.22
CA ARG A 331 -30.68 3.39 10.18
C ARG A 331 -30.04 3.14 11.55
N LEU A 332 -28.83 2.57 11.57
CA LEU A 332 -28.09 2.36 12.83
C LEU A 332 -27.83 3.68 13.56
N LEU A 333 -27.40 4.73 12.86
CA LEU A 333 -27.16 6.05 13.44
C LEU A 333 -28.44 6.65 14.00
N ALA A 334 -29.58 6.50 13.30
CA ALA A 334 -30.90 6.93 13.80
C ALA A 334 -31.26 6.21 15.11
N GLY A 335 -31.04 4.89 15.17
CA GLY A 335 -31.26 4.10 16.37
C GLY A 335 -30.37 4.50 17.55
N TRP A 336 -29.08 4.74 17.31
CA TRP A 336 -28.14 5.17 18.37
C TRP A 336 -28.44 6.56 18.91
N LEU A 337 -28.97 7.46 18.09
CA LEU A 337 -29.36 8.81 18.48
C LEU A 337 -30.79 8.90 19.03
N GLY A 338 -31.63 7.88 18.80
CA GLY A 338 -33.04 7.92 19.15
C GLY A 338 -33.82 9.01 18.39
N VAL A 339 -33.54 9.15 17.09
CA VAL A 339 -34.20 10.12 16.18
C VAL A 339 -34.77 9.42 14.95
N GLU A 340 -35.72 10.10 14.27
CA GLU A 340 -36.33 9.58 13.05
C GLU A 340 -35.29 9.41 11.91
N VAL A 341 -35.42 8.31 11.15
CA VAL A 341 -34.46 7.94 10.06
C VAL A 341 -34.41 9.02 8.97
N GLU A 342 -35.55 9.69 8.71
CA GLU A 342 -35.66 10.77 7.72
C GLU A 342 -34.80 11.99 8.08
N ILE A 343 -34.66 12.28 9.37
CA ILE A 343 -33.79 13.38 9.86
C ILE A 343 -32.32 13.02 9.57
N VAL A 344 -31.93 11.80 9.89
CA VAL A 344 -30.57 11.31 9.65
C VAL A 344 -30.28 11.23 8.14
N THR A 345 -31.22 10.75 7.35
CA THR A 345 -31.08 10.67 5.87
C THR A 345 -30.80 12.05 5.27
N ARG A 346 -31.53 13.09 5.72
CA ARG A 346 -31.28 14.47 5.28
C ARG A 346 -29.91 14.98 5.73
N ALA A 347 -29.51 14.71 6.97
CA ALA A 347 -28.21 15.11 7.48
C ALA A 347 -27.05 14.42 6.71
N VAL A 348 -27.15 13.12 6.41
CA VAL A 348 -26.18 12.37 5.62
C VAL A 348 -26.10 12.93 4.18
N ALA A 349 -27.23 13.25 3.56
CA ALA A 349 -27.26 13.86 2.23
C ALA A 349 -26.63 15.28 2.22
N GLN A 350 -26.80 16.07 3.28
CA GLN A 350 -26.14 17.37 3.45
C GLN A 350 -24.64 17.19 3.74
N GLY A 351 -24.26 16.25 4.60
CA GLY A 351 -22.87 15.90 4.88
C GLY A 351 -22.11 15.48 3.62
N ALA A 352 -22.76 14.79 2.69
CA ALA A 352 -22.18 14.43 1.39
C ALA A 352 -21.85 15.65 0.51
N LYS A 353 -22.57 16.79 0.68
CA LYS A 353 -22.33 18.02 -0.05
C LYS A 353 -21.23 18.90 0.55
N SER A 354 -20.98 18.76 1.87
CA SER A 354 -19.98 19.55 2.60
C SER A 354 -18.57 18.94 2.63
N LEU A 355 -18.44 17.68 2.18
CA LEU A 355 -17.13 17.06 2.02
C LEU A 355 -16.38 17.74 0.86
N PRO A 356 -15.07 18.05 1.00
CA PRO A 356 -14.27 18.46 -0.15
C PRO A 356 -14.44 17.39 -1.21
N GLN A 357 -14.98 17.75 -2.36
CA GLN A 357 -15.14 16.84 -3.49
C GLN A 357 -13.75 16.38 -3.95
N GLN A 358 -13.28 15.26 -3.42
CA GLN A 358 -12.37 14.42 -4.18
C GLN A 358 -13.23 13.88 -5.32
N SER A 359 -13.02 14.45 -6.49
CA SER A 359 -13.71 14.25 -7.77
C SER A 359 -14.49 12.92 -7.86
N ARG A 360 -15.81 12.99 -7.63
CA ARG A 360 -16.76 12.00 -8.11
C ARG A 360 -17.16 12.39 -9.53
N ASN A 361 -16.61 11.68 -10.51
CA ASN A 361 -17.27 11.55 -11.80
C ASN A 361 -18.27 10.38 -11.71
N ASP A 362 -19.51 10.70 -11.38
CA ASP A 362 -20.70 9.96 -11.77
C ASP A 362 -21.75 11.00 -12.15
N GLY A 363 -22.16 10.94 -13.40
CA GLY A 363 -22.89 11.94 -14.15
C GLY A 363 -24.14 12.52 -13.49
N GLU A 364 -24.15 13.84 -13.49
CA GLU A 364 -25.23 14.70 -13.93
C GLU A 364 -24.63 16.10 -14.09
N GLU A 365 -24.73 16.63 -15.28
CA GLU A 365 -24.18 17.91 -15.69
C GLU A 365 -24.86 19.08 -14.95
N VAL A 366 -24.05 19.85 -14.19
CA VAL A 366 -24.18 21.29 -14.12
C VAL A 366 -22.76 21.85 -14.24
N ALA A 367 -22.54 22.62 -15.29
CA ALA A 367 -21.27 23.10 -15.77
C ALA A 367 -20.47 23.87 -14.72
N ALA A 368 -19.46 23.22 -14.12
CA ALA A 368 -18.23 23.86 -13.67
C ALA A 368 -17.17 23.46 -14.71
N GLN A 369 -16.52 24.44 -15.33
CA GLN A 369 -15.50 24.21 -16.35
C GLN A 369 -14.47 23.20 -15.82
N PRO A 370 -14.22 22.07 -16.51
CA PRO A 370 -13.23 21.10 -16.09
C PRO A 370 -11.86 21.80 -16.07
N ASN A 371 -11.06 21.48 -15.06
CA ASN A 371 -9.65 21.88 -15.04
C ASN A 371 -9.01 21.26 -16.30
N PHE A 372 -8.89 22.05 -17.35
CA PHE A 372 -8.44 21.61 -18.69
C PHE A 372 -6.99 21.08 -18.64
N ARG A 373 -6.25 21.35 -17.56
CA ARG A 373 -4.85 20.99 -17.42
C ARG A 373 -4.71 19.66 -16.65
N PRO A 374 -4.30 18.54 -17.31
CA PRO A 374 -4.07 17.26 -16.66
C PRO A 374 -2.88 17.33 -15.70
N ASP A 375 -2.98 16.65 -14.53
CA ASP A 375 -1.85 16.51 -13.61
C ASP A 375 -0.77 15.61 -14.24
N PRO A 376 0.48 16.11 -14.43
CA PRO A 376 1.58 15.33 -15.01
C PRO A 376 1.95 14.07 -14.22
N ASN A 377 1.61 14.03 -12.92
CA ASN A 377 1.95 12.93 -12.00
C ASN A 377 0.79 11.96 -11.78
N GLU A 378 -0.36 12.15 -12.41
CA GLU A 378 -1.49 11.23 -12.28
C GLU A 378 -1.16 9.89 -12.93
N ALA A 379 -1.00 8.85 -12.09
CA ALA A 379 -0.50 7.53 -12.50
C ALA A 379 -1.26 6.91 -13.69
N ARG A 380 -2.59 7.13 -13.77
CA ARG A 380 -3.44 6.61 -14.86
C ARG A 380 -3.23 7.33 -16.18
N LEU A 381 -2.74 8.59 -16.16
CA LEU A 381 -2.55 9.44 -17.34
C LEU A 381 -1.11 9.44 -17.86
N ILE A 382 -0.16 8.88 -17.12
CA ILE A 382 1.26 8.85 -17.47
C ILE A 382 1.48 8.26 -18.86
N LEU A 383 0.80 7.16 -19.17
CA LEU A 383 0.96 6.44 -20.43
C LEU A 383 0.36 7.22 -21.60
N GLU A 384 -0.83 7.81 -21.42
CA GLU A 384 -1.47 8.68 -22.40
C GLU A 384 -0.56 9.90 -22.72
N ARG A 385 -0.01 10.51 -21.66
CA ARG A 385 0.92 11.64 -21.77
C ARG A 385 2.19 11.26 -22.52
N GLU A 386 2.79 10.10 -22.20
CA GLU A 386 4.01 9.63 -22.82
C GLU A 386 3.85 9.38 -24.32
N VAL A 387 2.75 8.72 -24.72
CA VAL A 387 2.45 8.47 -26.13
C VAL A 387 2.28 9.78 -26.90
N LEU A 388 1.60 10.79 -26.31
CA LEU A 388 1.45 12.11 -26.95
C LEU A 388 2.80 12.84 -27.07
N LYS A 389 3.65 12.81 -26.03
CA LYS A 389 5.00 13.42 -26.09
C LYS A 389 5.80 12.84 -27.24
N VAL A 390 5.89 11.51 -27.30
CA VAL A 390 6.66 10.85 -28.36
C VAL A 390 6.07 11.15 -29.73
N ARG A 391 4.75 11.21 -29.86
CA ARG A 391 4.10 11.55 -31.14
C ARG A 391 4.40 12.97 -31.59
N LEU A 392 4.49 13.93 -30.65
CA LEU A 392 4.79 15.33 -30.96
C LEU A 392 6.28 15.56 -31.23
N GLN A 393 7.19 14.91 -30.49
CA GLN A 393 8.63 15.12 -30.57
C GLN A 393 9.31 14.24 -31.63
N GLU A 394 8.86 13.00 -31.82
CA GLU A 394 9.48 11.98 -32.64
C GLU A 394 8.45 11.26 -33.53
N ALA A 395 7.64 12.04 -34.23
CA ALA A 395 6.55 11.56 -35.08
C ALA A 395 6.97 10.46 -36.06
N HIS A 396 8.22 10.51 -36.55
CA HIS A 396 8.77 9.56 -37.51
C HIS A 396 8.94 8.12 -36.97
N LEU A 397 8.92 7.95 -35.64
CA LEU A 397 9.00 6.63 -35.01
C LEU A 397 7.66 5.85 -35.03
N PHE A 398 6.55 6.53 -35.38
CA PHE A 398 5.25 5.87 -35.56
C PHE A 398 5.12 5.39 -37.02
N GLU A 399 5.79 4.28 -37.34
CA GLU A 399 5.72 3.68 -38.67
C GLU A 399 4.44 2.88 -38.90
N GLY A 400 3.99 2.81 -40.15
CA GLY A 400 2.80 2.07 -40.56
C GLY A 400 1.54 2.54 -39.87
N ASP A 401 0.72 1.59 -39.44
CA ASP A 401 -0.56 1.86 -38.78
C ASP A 401 -0.47 1.99 -37.25
N LEU A 402 0.75 2.18 -36.70
CA LEU A 402 0.93 2.16 -35.25
C LEU A 402 0.13 3.24 -34.55
N TRP A 403 0.11 4.49 -35.10
CA TRP A 403 -0.67 5.59 -34.54
C TRP A 403 -2.19 5.39 -34.72
N SER A 404 -2.63 4.98 -35.91
CA SER A 404 -4.03 4.74 -36.24
C SER A 404 -4.61 3.54 -35.47
N SER A 405 -3.76 2.61 -35.02
CA SER A 405 -4.16 1.47 -34.19
C SER A 405 -4.60 1.84 -32.77
N ILE A 406 -4.31 3.07 -32.31
CA ILE A 406 -4.75 3.57 -31.01
C ILE A 406 -6.17 4.12 -31.16
N GLU A 407 -7.13 3.51 -30.48
CA GLU A 407 -8.52 3.97 -30.46
C GLU A 407 -8.63 5.37 -29.86
N ALA A 408 -9.55 6.20 -30.33
CA ALA A 408 -9.79 7.54 -29.79
C ALA A 408 -10.11 7.52 -28.28
N GLY A 409 -10.85 6.51 -27.83
CA GLY A 409 -11.18 6.28 -26.41
C GLY A 409 -9.99 5.85 -25.52
N ALA A 410 -8.80 5.63 -26.07
CA ALA A 410 -7.61 5.34 -25.31
C ALA A 410 -7.14 6.55 -24.46
N PHE A 411 -7.43 7.76 -24.91
CA PHE A 411 -7.14 9.01 -24.19
C PHE A 411 -8.34 9.41 -23.35
N THR A 412 -8.26 9.19 -22.05
CA THR A 412 -9.40 9.36 -21.11
C THR A 412 -9.55 10.78 -20.59
N HIS A 413 -8.45 11.55 -20.55
CA HIS A 413 -8.52 12.94 -20.12
C HIS A 413 -8.98 13.84 -21.29
N PRO A 414 -9.96 14.75 -21.09
CA PRO A 414 -10.49 15.61 -22.15
C PRO A 414 -9.41 16.39 -22.92
N ALA A 415 -8.39 16.91 -22.23
CA ALA A 415 -7.28 17.63 -22.86
C ALA A 415 -6.41 16.72 -23.73
N TYR A 416 -6.17 15.47 -23.32
CA TYR A 416 -5.40 14.50 -24.13
C TYR A 416 -6.20 14.00 -25.31
N SER A 417 -7.51 13.79 -25.15
CA SER A 417 -8.42 13.48 -26.26
C SER A 417 -8.48 14.62 -27.27
N ALA A 418 -8.57 15.89 -26.81
CA ALA A 418 -8.51 17.06 -27.67
C ALA A 418 -7.16 17.19 -28.39
N MET A 419 -6.03 16.92 -27.70
CA MET A 419 -4.71 16.91 -28.30
C MET A 419 -4.59 15.82 -29.37
N ARG A 420 -5.13 14.63 -29.13
CA ARG A 420 -5.20 13.54 -30.10
C ARG A 420 -5.96 14.00 -31.37
N ALA A 421 -7.15 14.58 -31.19
CA ALA A 421 -7.96 15.09 -32.30
C ALA A 421 -7.24 16.20 -33.08
N ALA A 422 -6.53 17.10 -32.41
CA ALA A 422 -5.73 18.15 -33.05
C ALA A 422 -4.58 17.54 -33.88
N ILE A 423 -3.88 16.53 -33.38
CA ILE A 423 -2.82 15.81 -34.12
C ILE A 423 -3.39 15.13 -35.36
N ASP A 424 -4.58 14.55 -35.29
CA ASP A 424 -5.20 13.84 -36.41
C ASP A 424 -5.79 14.79 -37.47
N SER A 425 -6.04 16.04 -37.12
CA SER A 425 -6.66 17.02 -38.03
C SER A 425 -5.69 17.62 -39.04
N VAL A 426 -4.36 17.52 -38.80
CA VAL A 426 -3.33 18.14 -39.64
C VAL A 426 -2.10 17.23 -39.74
N GLU A 427 -1.43 17.26 -40.89
CA GLU A 427 -0.23 16.45 -41.15
C GLU A 427 0.94 16.83 -40.21
N LYS A 428 1.06 18.12 -39.86
CA LYS A 428 2.04 18.62 -38.91
C LYS A 428 1.41 19.70 -38.03
N LEU A 429 1.18 19.35 -36.76
CA LEU A 429 0.59 20.27 -35.78
C LEU A 429 1.63 21.34 -35.39
N SER A 430 1.21 22.59 -35.41
CA SER A 430 1.99 23.76 -34.95
C SER A 430 1.22 24.55 -33.90
N PRO A 431 1.88 25.31 -33.01
CA PRO A 431 1.20 26.12 -32.01
C PRO A 431 0.18 27.11 -32.62
N ASP A 432 0.45 27.61 -33.80
CA ASP A 432 -0.40 28.60 -34.49
C ASP A 432 -1.66 27.99 -35.09
N ALA A 433 -1.69 26.67 -35.28
CA ALA A 433 -2.87 25.94 -35.77
C ALA A 433 -3.86 25.60 -34.63
N ILE A 434 -3.50 25.83 -33.37
CA ILE A 434 -4.32 25.54 -32.20
C ILE A 434 -5.00 26.82 -31.72
N ALA A 435 -6.34 26.86 -31.85
CA ALA A 435 -7.13 28.03 -31.47
C ALA A 435 -7.37 28.13 -29.94
N ASP A 436 -7.38 27.02 -29.22
CA ASP A 436 -7.60 26.99 -27.77
C ASP A 436 -6.27 27.21 -27.02
N GLU A 437 -6.20 28.29 -26.24
CA GLU A 437 -4.98 28.68 -25.52
C GLU A 437 -4.54 27.65 -24.47
N ASN A 438 -5.46 26.90 -23.84
CA ASN A 438 -5.11 25.86 -22.89
C ASN A 438 -4.52 24.63 -23.62
N LEU A 439 -5.09 24.29 -24.76
CA LEU A 439 -4.58 23.19 -25.61
C LEU A 439 -3.22 23.56 -26.22
N LYS A 440 -3.03 24.83 -26.59
CA LYS A 440 -1.76 25.37 -27.06
C LYS A 440 -0.68 25.34 -25.99
N ALA A 441 -1.01 25.69 -24.74
CA ALA A 441 -0.11 25.59 -23.61
C ALA A 441 0.28 24.10 -23.34
N LEU A 442 -0.68 23.18 -23.41
CA LEU A 442 -0.41 21.74 -23.28
C LEU A 442 0.47 21.21 -24.41
N PHE A 443 0.24 21.66 -25.66
CA PHE A 443 1.09 21.31 -26.80
C PHE A 443 2.54 21.74 -26.57
N MET A 444 2.77 22.96 -26.13
CA MET A 444 4.10 23.50 -25.84
C MET A 444 4.79 22.69 -24.71
N GLU A 445 4.04 22.36 -23.66
CA GLU A 445 4.54 21.54 -22.55
C GLU A 445 4.97 20.14 -23.02
N LEU A 446 4.09 19.42 -23.74
CA LEU A 446 4.37 18.07 -24.25
C LEU A 446 5.50 18.04 -25.30
N SER A 447 5.69 19.12 -26.03
CA SER A 447 6.73 19.22 -27.07
C SER A 447 8.15 19.36 -26.50
N VAL A 448 8.31 19.78 -25.24
CA VAL A 448 9.62 20.02 -24.60
C VAL A 448 9.88 19.11 -23.39
N GLU A 449 8.84 18.46 -22.86
CA GLU A 449 8.99 17.57 -21.71
C GLU A 449 9.80 16.32 -22.06
N PRO A 450 10.79 15.92 -21.24
CA PRO A 450 11.62 14.74 -21.52
C PRO A 450 10.80 13.47 -21.70
N ILE A 451 11.11 12.71 -22.76
CA ILE A 451 10.57 11.36 -22.99
C ILE A 451 11.21 10.41 -21.98
N ARG A 452 10.43 9.47 -21.44
CA ARG A 452 10.86 8.52 -20.40
C ARG A 452 11.59 7.28 -20.97
N ALA A 453 12.25 7.42 -22.12
CA ALA A 453 13.07 6.36 -22.69
C ALA A 453 14.47 6.37 -22.09
N ASP A 454 15.09 5.19 -21.94
CA ASP A 454 16.50 5.05 -21.58
C ASP A 454 17.38 5.44 -22.79
N GLY A 455 17.70 6.71 -22.91
CA GLY A 455 18.41 7.30 -24.04
C GLY A 455 17.46 7.85 -25.12
N LYS A 456 17.87 7.80 -26.40
CA LYS A 456 17.01 8.21 -27.51
C LYS A 456 15.87 7.20 -27.71
N PRO A 457 14.61 7.67 -27.86
CA PRO A 457 13.49 6.76 -28.11
C PRO A 457 13.70 5.97 -29.40
N THR A 458 13.34 4.70 -29.39
CA THR A 458 13.46 3.78 -30.53
C THR A 458 12.06 3.32 -30.98
N GLN A 459 11.96 2.75 -32.18
CA GLN A 459 10.71 2.14 -32.67
C GLN A 459 10.17 1.07 -31.72
N ILE A 460 11.07 0.27 -31.11
CA ILE A 460 10.70 -0.77 -30.13
C ILE A 460 10.06 -0.12 -28.89
N TYR A 461 10.63 0.98 -28.40
CA TYR A 461 10.05 1.73 -27.30
C TYR A 461 8.66 2.25 -27.63
N VAL A 462 8.48 2.85 -28.83
CA VAL A 462 7.19 3.37 -29.27
C VAL A 462 6.16 2.25 -29.41
N ALA A 463 6.52 1.12 -30.02
CA ALA A 463 5.66 -0.04 -30.13
C ALA A 463 5.23 -0.56 -28.73
N SER A 464 6.15 -0.60 -27.78
CA SER A 464 5.88 -1.03 -26.40
C SER A 464 4.90 -0.12 -25.68
N ILE A 465 5.09 1.22 -25.70
CA ILE A 465 4.17 2.15 -25.03
C ILE A 465 2.78 2.19 -25.68
N VAL A 466 2.72 2.07 -27.01
CA VAL A 466 1.45 1.95 -27.75
C VAL A 466 0.73 0.65 -27.40
N ALA A 467 1.44 -0.48 -27.37
CA ALA A 467 0.87 -1.78 -26.98
C ALA A 467 0.31 -1.72 -25.54
N ARG A 468 1.02 -1.10 -24.60
CA ARG A 468 0.55 -0.90 -23.21
C ARG A 468 -0.70 -0.01 -23.15
N LEU A 469 -0.75 1.09 -23.91
CA LEU A 469 -1.92 1.96 -23.95
C LEU A 469 -3.15 1.22 -24.49
N ARG A 470 -2.98 0.43 -25.53
CA ARG A 470 -4.03 -0.42 -26.10
C ARG A 470 -4.46 -1.53 -25.14
N GLU A 471 -3.50 -2.17 -24.45
CA GLU A 471 -3.79 -3.18 -23.41
C GLU A 471 -4.67 -2.61 -22.29
N VAL A 472 -4.35 -1.41 -21.79
CA VAL A 472 -5.16 -0.71 -20.78
C VAL A 472 -6.57 -0.39 -21.31
N THR A 473 -6.68 0.04 -22.57
CA THR A 473 -7.98 0.33 -23.20
C THR A 473 -8.82 -0.93 -23.33
N ILE A 474 -8.26 -2.02 -23.84
CA ILE A 474 -8.96 -3.32 -23.95
C ILE A 474 -9.34 -3.85 -22.57
N SER A 475 -8.50 -3.67 -21.54
CA SER A 475 -8.82 -4.10 -20.18
C SER A 475 -10.04 -3.38 -19.60
N ARG A 476 -10.25 -2.09 -19.94
CA ARG A 476 -11.49 -1.35 -19.60
C ARG A 476 -12.70 -1.94 -20.33
N SER A 477 -12.59 -2.15 -21.64
CA SER A 477 -13.67 -2.77 -22.42
C SER A 477 -14.04 -4.17 -21.94
N ILE A 478 -13.07 -4.98 -21.50
CA ILE A 478 -13.29 -6.28 -20.86
C ILE A 478 -14.09 -6.13 -19.56
N ALA A 479 -13.74 -5.16 -18.72
CA ALA A 479 -14.44 -4.91 -17.44
C ALA A 479 -15.89 -4.49 -17.68
N ASP A 480 -16.13 -3.58 -18.63
CA ASP A 480 -17.47 -3.12 -19.00
C ASP A 480 -18.32 -4.26 -19.58
N LEU A 481 -17.72 -5.09 -20.43
CA LEU A 481 -18.40 -6.23 -21.03
C LEU A 481 -18.72 -7.32 -20.00
N LYS A 482 -17.81 -7.60 -19.06
CA LYS A 482 -18.07 -8.51 -17.93
C LYS A 482 -19.22 -7.99 -17.06
N SER A 483 -19.24 -6.70 -16.76
CA SER A 483 -20.34 -6.07 -16.02
C SER A 483 -21.68 -6.16 -16.78
N SER A 484 -21.67 -6.05 -18.10
CA SER A 484 -22.86 -6.21 -18.93
C SER A 484 -23.34 -7.67 -18.96
N LEU A 485 -22.42 -8.63 -19.11
CA LEU A 485 -22.74 -10.07 -19.06
C LEU A 485 -23.38 -10.50 -17.74
N GLN A 486 -22.94 -9.93 -16.61
CA GLN A 486 -23.54 -10.21 -15.31
C GLN A 486 -24.99 -9.73 -15.17
N ARG A 487 -25.40 -8.76 -15.99
CA ARG A 487 -26.78 -8.21 -15.99
C ARG A 487 -27.71 -8.91 -16.99
N LEU A 488 -27.17 -9.67 -17.95
CA LEU A 488 -27.93 -10.40 -18.94
C LEU A 488 -28.33 -11.78 -18.40
N ASN A 489 -29.61 -12.14 -18.60
CA ASN A 489 -30.09 -13.49 -18.31
C ASN A 489 -29.73 -14.39 -19.49
N PRO A 490 -28.88 -15.44 -19.32
CA PRO A 490 -28.46 -16.30 -20.43
C PRO A 490 -29.59 -17.03 -21.14
N VAL A 491 -30.75 -17.22 -20.49
CA VAL A 491 -31.90 -17.93 -21.03
C VAL A 491 -32.82 -16.99 -21.79
N GLU A 492 -33.05 -15.78 -21.28
CA GLU A 492 -33.97 -14.80 -21.89
C GLU A 492 -33.29 -13.97 -22.99
N ASN A 493 -31.97 -13.76 -22.87
CA ASN A 493 -31.17 -12.92 -23.78
C ASN A 493 -30.05 -13.75 -24.46
N GLU A 494 -30.32 -14.97 -24.87
CA GLU A 494 -29.32 -15.93 -25.37
C GLU A 494 -28.46 -15.37 -26.51
N ILE A 495 -29.06 -14.67 -27.47
CA ILE A 495 -28.33 -14.10 -28.62
C ILE A 495 -27.36 -13.01 -28.19
N GLU A 496 -27.82 -12.08 -27.32
CA GLU A 496 -27.00 -10.97 -26.81
C GLU A 496 -25.89 -11.49 -25.89
N TYR A 497 -26.21 -12.46 -25.03
CA TYR A 497 -25.27 -13.09 -24.14
C TYR A 497 -24.13 -13.79 -24.91
N ASN A 498 -24.48 -14.60 -25.91
CA ASN A 498 -23.49 -15.31 -26.73
C ASN A 498 -22.65 -14.37 -27.57
N ALA A 499 -23.20 -13.28 -28.10
CA ALA A 499 -22.46 -12.26 -28.82
C ALA A 499 -21.45 -11.52 -27.89
N ALA A 500 -21.90 -11.11 -26.71
CA ALA A 500 -21.05 -10.47 -25.71
C ALA A 500 -19.96 -11.42 -25.19
N PHE A 501 -20.28 -12.69 -25.00
CA PHE A 501 -19.28 -13.70 -24.59
C PHE A 501 -18.22 -13.94 -25.68
N ALA A 502 -18.62 -14.04 -26.94
CA ALA A 502 -17.68 -14.16 -28.06
C ALA A 502 -16.76 -12.94 -28.17
N GLN A 503 -17.32 -11.73 -27.97
CA GLN A 503 -16.55 -10.49 -27.92
C GLN A 503 -15.55 -10.48 -26.75
N LEU A 504 -15.94 -10.96 -25.56
CA LEU A 504 -15.07 -11.08 -24.40
C LEU A 504 -13.87 -11.99 -24.68
N VAL A 505 -14.09 -13.15 -25.31
CA VAL A 505 -13.01 -14.07 -25.67
C VAL A 505 -12.04 -13.43 -26.68
N ALA A 506 -12.55 -12.70 -27.67
CA ALA A 506 -11.72 -11.99 -28.64
C ALA A 506 -10.87 -10.89 -27.98
N LEU A 507 -11.45 -10.09 -27.08
CA LEU A 507 -10.74 -9.04 -26.35
C LEU A 507 -9.68 -9.61 -25.39
N GLU A 508 -9.96 -10.73 -24.71
CA GLU A 508 -8.95 -11.40 -23.84
C GLU A 508 -7.76 -11.96 -24.67
N SER A 509 -8.03 -12.47 -25.88
CA SER A 509 -6.97 -12.90 -26.79
C SER A 509 -6.13 -11.74 -27.28
N ALA A 510 -6.78 -10.64 -27.71
CA ALA A 510 -6.08 -9.43 -28.14
C ALA A 510 -5.23 -8.80 -27.02
N ARG A 511 -5.74 -8.80 -25.78
CA ARG A 511 -5.01 -8.33 -24.61
C ARG A 511 -3.72 -9.11 -24.38
N ARG A 512 -3.75 -10.45 -24.50
CA ARG A 512 -2.55 -11.29 -24.34
C ARG A 512 -1.51 -10.96 -25.40
N SER A 513 -1.91 -10.84 -26.66
CA SER A 513 -0.99 -10.49 -27.76
C SER A 513 -0.35 -9.10 -27.55
N LEU A 514 -1.10 -8.12 -27.06
CA LEU A 514 -0.58 -6.79 -26.74
C LEU A 514 0.36 -6.81 -25.53
N HIS A 515 0.10 -7.65 -24.55
CA HIS A 515 0.96 -7.85 -23.39
C HIS A 515 2.34 -8.40 -23.83
N ASP A 516 2.37 -9.40 -24.70
CA ASP A 516 3.60 -9.98 -25.23
C ASP A 516 4.40 -8.96 -26.05
N LEU A 517 3.72 -8.13 -26.88
CA LEU A 517 4.33 -7.01 -27.59
C LEU A 517 4.89 -5.93 -26.64
N ALA A 518 4.19 -5.62 -25.56
CA ALA A 518 4.62 -4.64 -24.57
C ALA A 518 5.88 -5.07 -23.81
N LEU A 519 6.09 -6.38 -23.68
CA LEU A 519 7.28 -6.97 -23.04
C LEU A 519 8.48 -7.13 -23.99
N GLY A 520 8.32 -6.82 -25.27
CA GLY A 520 9.38 -6.97 -26.27
C GLY A 520 9.77 -8.42 -26.56
N SER A 521 8.84 -9.37 -26.40
CA SER A 521 9.04 -10.81 -26.57
C SER A 521 8.65 -11.33 -27.96
N LEU A 522 8.57 -10.45 -28.96
CA LEU A 522 8.44 -10.80 -30.39
C LEU A 522 9.54 -10.15 -31.22
#